data_6b4cf6a5111e27df3cde8f043918e479
#
_entry.id   6b4cf6a5111e27df3cde8f043918e479
#
_cell.length_a   1.000
_cell.length_b   1.000
_cell.length_c   1.000
_cell.angle_alpha   90.00
_cell.angle_beta   90.00
_cell.angle_gamma   90.00
#
_symmetry.space_group_name_H-M   'P 1'
#
loop_
_entity.id
_entity.type
_entity.pdbx_description
1 polymer ?
#
loop_
_entity_poly.entity_id
_entity_poly.type
_entity_poly.pdbx_seq_one_letter_code
_entity_poly.pdbx_strand_id
1 'polypeptide(L)'
;MKKTWKKAAAVVAFAGIALSATACSNNKTVVSYKGGKITQQDYYDKMKKSAAGQSQLASMIVNDALEEQYGKYVTDKQVNKQFNESKKQYGSQFSAALQQQGLTESTYKESIKTNLLMNQALRHIKKISKKQEEKAWKNYQPKVQVEHILVSKESTAKDIINQLNNGASFESLAKKYSTDSETKNNGGKLPKFDSSDTSLDSSFKTAAFKLKKGEYTKTPVKSEYGYHVIKMISKPSKGSFKSHKKELDNQIYAKMAQDQTTMQSVLATVLKRADVSIKDNDLKDVLTKYITPDAK
;
A
#
# COMPACT_ATOMS: atom_id res chain seq x y z
N MET A 1 -25.55 39.47 -40.12
CA MET A 1 -25.52 40.47 -39.02
C MET A 1 -24.48 40.05 -38.01
N LYS A 2 -23.29 40.70 -38.04
CA LYS A 2 -22.18 40.43 -37.14
C LYS A 2 -22.34 41.23 -35.83
N LYS A 3 -22.53 40.58 -34.67
CA LYS A 3 -22.51 41.24 -33.38
C LYS A 3 -21.08 41.20 -32.81
N THR A 4 -20.42 42.34 -32.83
CA THR A 4 -19.12 42.59 -32.16
C THR A 4 -19.32 42.81 -30.67
N TRP A 5 -18.76 41.94 -29.86
CA TRP A 5 -18.64 42.13 -28.40
C TRP A 5 -17.42 43.04 -28.11
N LYS A 6 -17.70 44.24 -27.67
CA LYS A 6 -16.65 45.15 -27.14
C LYS A 6 -16.22 44.66 -25.77
N LYS A 7 -14.95 44.27 -25.63
CA LYS A 7 -14.32 44.05 -24.32
C LYS A 7 -14.07 45.40 -23.63
N ALA A 8 -14.81 45.68 -22.59
CA ALA A 8 -14.51 46.79 -21.71
C ALA A 8 -13.34 46.40 -20.79
N ALA A 9 -12.15 46.94 -21.04
CA ALA A 9 -11.03 46.87 -20.14
C ALA A 9 -11.26 47.94 -19.03
N ALA A 10 -11.59 47.51 -17.81
CA ALA A 10 -11.62 48.37 -16.64
C ALA A 10 -10.17 48.61 -16.19
N VAL A 11 -9.65 49.77 -16.51
CA VAL A 11 -8.41 50.31 -15.92
C VAL A 11 -8.72 50.71 -14.49
N VAL A 12 -8.26 49.94 -13.52
CA VAL A 12 -8.29 50.35 -12.10
C VAL A 12 -7.03 51.17 -11.85
N ALA A 13 -7.23 52.48 -11.73
CA ALA A 13 -6.19 53.41 -11.29
C ALA A 13 -5.83 53.15 -9.83
N PHE A 14 -4.64 52.67 -9.57
CA PHE A 14 -4.07 52.60 -8.24
C PHE A 14 -3.66 54.01 -7.77
N ALA A 15 -4.39 54.59 -6.83
CA ALA A 15 -3.95 55.73 -6.06
C ALA A 15 -2.77 55.30 -5.18
N GLY A 16 -1.64 55.95 -5.36
CA GLY A 16 -0.39 55.69 -4.64
C GLY A 16 -0.57 55.87 -3.12
N ILE A 17 -0.22 54.82 -2.39
CA ILE A 17 0.04 54.91 -0.94
C ILE A 17 1.56 54.92 -0.79
N ALA A 18 2.06 55.97 -0.13
CA ALA A 18 3.46 56.22 0.15
C ALA A 18 4.11 55.02 0.84
N LEU A 19 5.19 54.51 0.25
CA LEU A 19 6.10 53.56 0.85
C LEU A 19 6.87 54.23 1.99
N SER A 20 6.44 54.04 3.22
CA SER A 20 7.34 54.14 4.36
C SER A 20 8.21 52.89 4.40
N ALA A 21 9.48 53.05 4.07
CA ALA A 21 10.51 52.06 4.26
C ALA A 21 10.67 51.78 5.76
N THR A 22 10.15 50.66 6.23
CA THR A 22 10.54 50.09 7.51
C THR A 22 11.10 48.69 7.26
N ALA A 23 12.26 48.49 7.82
CA ALA A 23 13.15 47.35 7.82
C ALA A 23 12.50 45.96 7.79
N CYS A 24 13.14 45.07 7.07
CA CYS A 24 13.21 43.59 7.24
C CYS A 24 12.03 42.96 7.99
N SER A 25 10.87 42.89 7.35
CA SER A 25 9.82 41.99 7.79
C SER A 25 9.48 41.09 6.61
N ASN A 26 9.62 39.77 6.82
CA ASN A 26 9.23 38.72 5.88
C ASN A 26 7.72 38.68 5.59
N ASN A 27 7.04 39.79 5.72
CA ASN A 27 5.58 39.92 5.65
C ASN A 27 5.10 40.25 4.22
N LYS A 28 5.52 39.42 3.24
CA LYS A 28 5.09 39.54 1.84
C LYS A 28 3.58 39.36 1.73
N THR A 29 2.95 40.21 0.91
CA THR A 29 1.53 40.04 0.56
C THR A 29 1.36 38.81 -0.33
N VAL A 30 0.51 37.89 0.10
CA VAL A 30 0.12 36.70 -0.67
C VAL A 30 -1.08 36.98 -1.56
N VAL A 31 -2.06 37.72 -1.02
CA VAL A 31 -3.30 38.11 -1.72
C VAL A 31 -3.65 39.53 -1.38
N SER A 32 -4.07 40.31 -2.38
CA SER A 32 -4.70 41.62 -2.21
C SER A 32 -6.11 41.61 -2.79
N TYR A 33 -7.04 42.25 -2.10
CA TYR A 33 -8.43 42.41 -2.52
C TYR A 33 -8.99 43.77 -2.13
N LYS A 34 -10.16 44.15 -2.64
CA LYS A 34 -10.79 45.44 -2.29
C LYS A 34 -11.11 45.46 -0.79
N GLY A 35 -10.41 46.30 -0.05
CA GLY A 35 -10.59 46.47 1.39
C GLY A 35 -9.57 45.74 2.28
N GLY A 36 -8.60 44.99 1.70
CA GLY A 36 -7.58 44.31 2.52
C GLY A 36 -6.52 43.52 1.77
N LYS A 37 -5.69 42.85 2.54
CA LYS A 37 -4.66 41.95 2.06
C LYS A 37 -4.49 40.79 3.03
N ILE A 38 -3.95 39.68 2.55
CA ILE A 38 -3.47 38.54 3.35
C ILE A 38 -1.96 38.48 3.16
N THR A 39 -1.23 38.47 4.25
CA THR A 39 0.23 38.38 4.25
C THR A 39 0.69 36.93 4.49
N GLN A 40 1.97 36.66 4.25
CA GLN A 40 2.57 35.38 4.61
C GLN A 40 2.42 35.07 6.11
N GLN A 41 2.55 36.09 6.95
CA GLN A 41 2.39 35.93 8.39
C GLN A 41 0.95 35.58 8.77
N ASP A 42 -0.05 36.26 8.20
CA ASP A 42 -1.47 35.95 8.44
C ASP A 42 -1.78 34.50 8.05
N TYR A 43 -1.25 34.07 6.90
CA TYR A 43 -1.41 32.68 6.41
C TYR A 43 -0.70 31.69 7.33
N TYR A 44 0.56 31.95 7.71
CA TYR A 44 1.31 31.09 8.63
C TYR A 44 0.61 30.95 9.98
N ASP A 45 0.15 32.07 10.60
CA ASP A 45 -0.53 32.07 11.89
C ASP A 45 -1.86 31.30 11.86
N LYS A 46 -2.54 31.30 10.71
CA LYS A 46 -3.72 30.45 10.50
C LYS A 46 -3.35 28.98 10.35
N MET A 47 -2.33 28.68 9.55
CA MET A 47 -1.89 27.29 9.30
C MET A 47 -1.37 26.63 10.57
N LYS A 48 -0.51 27.28 11.35
CA LYS A 48 0.06 26.68 12.58
C LYS A 48 -0.99 26.35 13.64
N LYS A 49 -2.13 27.05 13.64
CA LYS A 49 -3.27 26.80 14.54
C LYS A 49 -4.26 25.76 13.98
N SER A 50 -4.15 25.39 12.72
CA SER A 50 -5.03 24.39 12.10
C SER A 50 -4.47 22.99 12.25
N ALA A 51 -5.36 21.99 12.44
CA ALA A 51 -4.96 20.59 12.47
C ALA A 51 -4.27 20.15 11.16
N ALA A 52 -4.71 20.67 10.01
CA ALA A 52 -4.11 20.39 8.71
C ALA A 52 -2.68 20.93 8.61
N GLY A 53 -2.44 22.18 9.04
CA GLY A 53 -1.10 22.77 9.02
C GLY A 53 -0.13 22.07 9.98
N GLN A 54 -0.59 21.73 11.19
CA GLN A 54 0.20 20.96 12.15
C GLN A 54 0.53 19.56 11.61
N SER A 55 -0.44 18.90 10.98
CA SER A 55 -0.21 17.57 10.34
C SER A 55 0.77 17.68 9.18
N GLN A 56 0.68 18.75 8.39
CA GLN A 56 1.63 18.99 7.29
C GLN A 56 3.05 19.19 7.81
N LEU A 57 3.23 20.02 8.85
CA LEU A 57 4.54 20.22 9.48
C LEU A 57 5.11 18.90 10.01
N ALA A 58 4.29 18.12 10.73
CA ALA A 58 4.72 16.82 11.23
C ALA A 58 5.16 15.89 10.09
N SER A 59 4.41 15.87 8.97
CA SER A 59 4.77 15.06 7.79
C SER A 59 6.08 15.53 7.17
N MET A 60 6.34 16.83 7.07
CA MET A 60 7.60 17.39 6.58
C MET A 60 8.77 16.93 7.46
N ILE A 61 8.66 17.07 8.79
CA ILE A 61 9.70 16.65 9.73
C ILE A 61 9.99 15.16 9.61
N VAL A 62 8.95 14.33 9.53
CA VAL A 62 9.09 12.88 9.37
C VAL A 62 9.79 12.53 8.04
N ASN A 63 9.38 13.18 6.95
CA ASN A 63 9.96 12.92 5.63
C ASN A 63 11.44 13.33 5.58
N ASP A 64 11.79 14.51 6.11
CA ASP A 64 13.16 15.00 6.14
C ASP A 64 14.05 14.09 7.02
N ALA A 65 13.57 13.69 8.20
CA ALA A 65 14.28 12.77 9.08
C ALA A 65 14.50 11.38 8.46
N LEU A 66 13.53 10.89 7.70
CA LEU A 66 13.63 9.64 6.97
C LEU A 66 14.60 9.75 5.78
N GLU A 67 14.51 10.84 5.02
CA GLU A 67 15.35 11.10 3.87
C GLU A 67 16.82 11.23 4.27
N GLU A 68 17.11 12.01 5.31
CA GLU A 68 18.46 12.19 5.84
C GLU A 68 19.09 10.84 6.24
N GLN A 69 18.35 9.99 6.97
CA GLN A 69 18.90 8.75 7.51
C GLN A 69 18.90 7.60 6.50
N TYR A 70 17.93 7.55 5.58
CA TYR A 70 17.69 6.39 4.70
C TYR A 70 17.60 6.71 3.21
N GLY A 71 17.70 7.98 2.80
CA GLY A 71 17.58 8.41 1.39
C GLY A 71 18.48 7.65 0.43
N LYS A 72 19.72 7.39 0.84
CA LYS A 72 20.70 6.62 0.03
C LYS A 72 20.25 5.18 -0.32
N TYR A 73 19.26 4.63 0.36
CA TYR A 73 18.74 3.29 0.11
C TYR A 73 17.48 3.27 -0.77
N VAL A 74 16.95 4.46 -1.11
CA VAL A 74 15.75 4.62 -1.94
C VAL A 74 16.10 5.44 -3.17
N THR A 75 15.88 4.87 -4.34
CA THR A 75 16.19 5.51 -5.63
C THR A 75 14.90 5.92 -6.34
N ASP A 76 15.00 6.95 -7.20
CA ASP A 76 13.88 7.37 -8.06
C ASP A 76 13.40 6.23 -8.96
N LYS A 77 14.30 5.33 -9.37
CA LYS A 77 13.95 4.13 -10.13
C LYS A 77 12.97 3.22 -9.35
N GLN A 78 13.19 3.06 -8.04
CA GLN A 78 12.27 2.26 -7.19
C GLN A 78 10.92 2.94 -7.02
N VAL A 79 10.93 4.27 -6.81
CA VAL A 79 9.69 5.08 -6.71
C VAL A 79 8.90 4.99 -8.00
N ASN A 80 9.55 5.25 -9.15
CA ASN A 80 8.90 5.20 -10.46
C ASN A 80 8.40 3.79 -10.82
N LYS A 81 9.11 2.74 -10.40
CA LYS A 81 8.65 1.36 -10.57
C LYS A 81 7.33 1.13 -9.85
N GLN A 82 7.24 1.45 -8.57
CA GLN A 82 5.98 1.28 -7.81
C GLN A 82 4.84 2.16 -8.35
N PHE A 83 5.16 3.40 -8.72
CA PHE A 83 4.20 4.29 -9.36
C PHE A 83 3.61 3.69 -10.63
N ASN A 84 4.46 3.17 -11.53
CA ASN A 84 4.02 2.57 -12.78
C ASN A 84 3.25 1.26 -12.57
N GLU A 85 3.61 0.46 -11.56
CA GLU A 85 2.85 -0.74 -11.17
C GLU A 85 1.45 -0.37 -10.70
N SER A 86 1.32 0.66 -9.84
CA SER A 86 0.00 1.16 -9.41
C SER A 86 -0.80 1.72 -10.59
N LYS A 87 -0.17 2.53 -11.45
CA LYS A 87 -0.83 3.08 -12.64
C LYS A 87 -1.34 1.99 -13.58
N LYS A 88 -0.56 0.91 -13.75
CA LYS A 88 -0.98 -0.27 -14.54
C LYS A 88 -2.14 -1.02 -13.89
N GLN A 89 -2.13 -1.16 -12.56
CA GLN A 89 -3.19 -1.86 -11.83
C GLN A 89 -4.53 -1.14 -11.90
N TYR A 90 -4.54 0.18 -11.78
CA TYR A 90 -5.75 1.01 -11.87
C TYR A 90 -6.16 1.34 -13.31
N GLY A 91 -5.27 1.17 -14.29
CA GLY A 91 -5.54 1.44 -15.69
C GLY A 91 -6.04 2.87 -15.92
N SER A 92 -7.11 3.01 -16.71
CA SER A 92 -7.72 4.32 -17.03
C SER A 92 -8.32 5.04 -15.80
N GLN A 93 -8.59 4.35 -14.72
CA GLN A 93 -9.16 4.94 -13.49
C GLN A 93 -8.10 5.58 -12.57
N PHE A 94 -6.81 5.45 -12.87
CA PHE A 94 -5.74 5.91 -11.99
C PHE A 94 -5.85 7.40 -11.63
N SER A 95 -6.03 8.27 -12.63
CA SER A 95 -6.12 9.72 -12.39
C SER A 95 -7.36 10.10 -11.56
N ALA A 96 -8.50 9.44 -11.82
CA ALA A 96 -9.72 9.65 -11.04
C ALA A 96 -9.55 9.19 -9.58
N ALA A 97 -8.87 8.05 -9.36
CA ALA A 97 -8.57 7.54 -8.01
C ALA A 97 -7.67 8.49 -7.21
N LEU A 98 -6.67 9.10 -7.86
CA LEU A 98 -5.83 10.12 -7.22
C LEU A 98 -6.64 11.37 -6.86
N GLN A 99 -7.45 11.89 -7.79
CA GLN A 99 -8.30 13.07 -7.55
C GLN A 99 -9.29 12.86 -6.40
N GLN A 100 -9.90 11.68 -6.32
CA GLN A 100 -10.80 11.32 -5.23
C GLN A 100 -10.11 11.36 -3.86
N GLN A 101 -8.80 11.09 -3.81
CA GLN A 101 -7.99 11.18 -2.60
C GLN A 101 -7.33 12.56 -2.40
N GLY A 102 -7.59 13.53 -3.26
CA GLY A 102 -6.94 14.84 -3.23
C GLY A 102 -5.45 14.81 -3.58
N LEU A 103 -5.00 13.77 -4.29
CA LEU A 103 -3.59 13.58 -4.64
C LEU A 103 -3.30 13.98 -6.09
N THR A 104 -2.09 14.44 -6.32
CA THR A 104 -1.47 14.56 -7.65
C THR A 104 -0.52 13.38 -7.88
N GLU A 105 -0.06 13.17 -9.12
CA GLU A 105 1.00 12.18 -9.38
C GLU A 105 2.29 12.47 -8.59
N SER A 106 2.61 13.74 -8.37
CA SER A 106 3.79 14.14 -7.57
C SER A 106 3.62 13.75 -6.10
N THR A 107 2.52 14.16 -5.46
CA THR A 107 2.29 13.84 -4.05
C THR A 107 2.10 12.34 -3.81
N TYR A 108 1.58 11.62 -4.80
CA TYR A 108 1.52 10.16 -4.75
C TYR A 108 2.93 9.52 -4.82
N LYS A 109 3.83 10.03 -5.67
CA LYS A 109 5.24 9.58 -5.70
C LYS A 109 5.97 9.90 -4.40
N GLU A 110 5.70 11.05 -3.79
CA GLU A 110 6.22 11.40 -2.45
C GLU A 110 5.74 10.40 -1.40
N SER A 111 4.47 10.02 -1.42
CA SER A 111 3.93 8.99 -0.52
C SER A 111 4.61 7.63 -0.72
N ILE A 112 4.85 7.23 -1.97
CA ILE A 112 5.61 6.01 -2.30
C ILE A 112 7.02 6.10 -1.72
N LYS A 113 7.71 7.23 -1.92
CA LYS A 113 9.06 7.45 -1.40
C LYS A 113 9.11 7.33 0.11
N THR A 114 8.19 7.99 0.81
CA THR A 114 8.06 7.92 2.28
C THR A 114 7.85 6.48 2.76
N ASN A 115 6.99 5.71 2.10
CA ASN A 115 6.76 4.30 2.42
C ASN A 115 8.02 3.44 2.21
N LEU A 116 8.78 3.69 1.13
CA LEU A 116 10.05 3.01 0.89
C LEU A 116 11.08 3.34 1.96
N LEU A 117 11.20 4.61 2.35
CA LEU A 117 12.09 5.08 3.41
C LEU A 117 11.73 4.45 4.77
N MET A 118 10.44 4.42 5.13
CA MET A 118 9.97 3.74 6.35
C MET A 118 10.29 2.24 6.35
N ASN A 119 10.16 1.58 5.21
CA ASN A 119 10.57 0.18 5.08
C ASN A 119 12.08 -0.02 5.25
N GLN A 120 12.90 0.93 4.78
CA GLN A 120 14.35 0.90 5.05
C GLN A 120 14.65 1.15 6.53
N ALA A 121 13.99 2.13 7.16
CA ALA A 121 14.10 2.37 8.59
C ALA A 121 13.76 1.12 9.41
N LEU A 122 12.63 0.46 9.10
CA LEU A 122 12.23 -0.80 9.74
C LEU A 122 13.34 -1.85 9.67
N ARG A 123 13.92 -2.09 8.48
CA ARG A 123 14.98 -3.10 8.27
C ARG A 123 16.29 -2.78 8.98
N HIS A 124 16.61 -1.50 9.16
CA HIS A 124 17.83 -1.07 9.83
C HIS A 124 17.69 -1.02 11.36
N ILE A 125 16.48 -0.69 11.84
CA ILE A 125 16.19 -0.55 13.29
C ILE A 125 15.80 -1.89 13.91
N LYS A 126 14.93 -2.67 13.25
CA LYS A 126 14.47 -3.97 13.77
C LYS A 126 15.26 -5.11 13.16
N LYS A 127 15.84 -5.95 14.03
CA LYS A 127 16.51 -7.19 13.62
C LYS A 127 15.55 -8.36 13.71
N ILE A 128 15.60 -9.23 12.72
CA ILE A 128 14.85 -10.50 12.76
C ILE A 128 15.54 -11.44 13.74
N SER A 129 14.81 -11.96 14.71
CA SER A 129 15.31 -12.94 15.67
C SER A 129 15.29 -14.36 15.08
N LYS A 130 16.16 -15.25 15.57
CA LYS A 130 16.17 -16.67 15.19
C LYS A 130 14.79 -17.32 15.38
N LYS A 131 14.09 -17.01 16.46
CA LYS A 131 12.73 -17.52 16.73
C LYS A 131 11.73 -17.11 15.65
N GLN A 132 11.85 -15.90 15.08
CA GLN A 132 11.01 -15.44 13.98
C GLN A 132 11.36 -16.18 12.68
N GLU A 133 12.65 -16.35 12.39
CA GLU A 133 13.11 -17.14 11.24
C GLU A 133 12.63 -18.60 11.31
N GLU A 134 12.81 -19.26 12.46
CA GLU A 134 12.36 -20.63 12.70
C GLU A 134 10.85 -20.78 12.54
N LYS A 135 10.06 -19.84 13.10
CA LYS A 135 8.61 -19.81 12.94
C LYS A 135 8.20 -19.59 11.49
N ALA A 136 8.85 -18.67 10.78
CA ALA A 136 8.58 -18.41 9.38
C ALA A 136 8.93 -19.66 8.54
N TRP A 137 10.08 -20.27 8.78
CA TRP A 137 10.49 -21.50 8.09
C TRP A 137 9.55 -22.67 8.37
N LYS A 138 9.13 -22.87 9.62
CA LYS A 138 8.17 -23.93 9.97
C LYS A 138 6.89 -23.83 9.14
N ASN A 139 6.38 -22.60 8.97
CA ASN A 139 5.13 -22.30 8.27
C ASN A 139 5.30 -22.05 6.76
N TYR A 140 6.54 -21.98 6.29
CA TYR A 140 6.81 -21.72 4.88
C TYR A 140 6.28 -22.84 3.99
N GLN A 141 5.56 -22.46 2.96
CA GLN A 141 5.11 -23.32 1.88
C GLN A 141 5.57 -22.71 0.56
N PRO A 142 6.31 -23.45 -0.28
CA PRO A 142 6.64 -22.98 -1.62
C PRO A 142 5.37 -22.67 -2.42
N LYS A 143 5.47 -21.75 -3.36
CA LYS A 143 4.34 -21.46 -4.25
C LYS A 143 3.93 -22.71 -5.01
N VAL A 144 2.69 -23.11 -4.83
CA VAL A 144 2.06 -24.22 -5.54
C VAL A 144 1.21 -23.70 -6.69
N GLN A 145 0.87 -24.59 -7.62
CA GLN A 145 -0.08 -24.32 -8.67
C GLN A 145 -1.14 -25.41 -8.69
N VAL A 146 -2.39 -24.99 -8.75
CA VAL A 146 -3.54 -25.89 -8.78
C VAL A 146 -4.47 -25.57 -9.96
N GLU A 147 -5.29 -26.54 -10.30
CA GLU A 147 -6.55 -26.38 -11.02
C GLU A 147 -7.69 -26.45 -9.99
N HIS A 148 -8.78 -25.71 -10.21
CA HIS A 148 -9.97 -25.84 -9.38
C HIS A 148 -11.26 -25.81 -10.22
N ILE A 149 -12.32 -26.40 -9.67
CA ILE A 149 -13.68 -26.31 -10.17
C ILE A 149 -14.53 -25.76 -9.06
N LEU A 150 -15.14 -24.59 -9.25
CA LEU A 150 -16.03 -23.94 -8.31
C LEU A 150 -17.48 -24.19 -8.72
N VAL A 151 -18.31 -24.65 -7.78
CA VAL A 151 -19.75 -24.86 -7.98
C VAL A 151 -20.55 -24.38 -6.78
N SER A 152 -21.82 -24.03 -6.98
CA SER A 152 -22.67 -23.50 -5.92
C SER A 152 -23.20 -24.58 -4.95
N LYS A 153 -23.33 -25.83 -5.43
CA LYS A 153 -23.94 -26.94 -4.65
C LYS A 153 -22.91 -28.02 -4.32
N GLU A 154 -22.93 -28.48 -3.08
CA GLU A 154 -22.09 -29.58 -2.61
C GLU A 154 -22.32 -30.88 -3.38
N SER A 155 -23.59 -31.19 -3.69
CA SER A 155 -23.94 -32.37 -4.48
C SER A 155 -23.24 -32.38 -5.85
N THR A 156 -23.26 -31.24 -6.55
CA THR A 156 -22.55 -31.10 -7.83
C THR A 156 -21.05 -31.31 -7.69
N ALA A 157 -20.43 -30.80 -6.60
CA ALA A 157 -19.00 -31.04 -6.36
C ALA A 157 -18.71 -32.53 -6.08
N LYS A 158 -19.60 -33.23 -5.35
CA LYS A 158 -19.51 -34.69 -5.14
C LYS A 158 -19.63 -35.47 -6.46
N ASP A 159 -20.57 -35.08 -7.33
CA ASP A 159 -20.73 -35.69 -8.65
C ASP A 159 -19.50 -35.50 -9.54
N ILE A 160 -18.86 -34.31 -9.48
CA ILE A 160 -17.61 -34.05 -10.19
C ILE A 160 -16.51 -34.96 -9.68
N ILE A 161 -16.37 -35.12 -8.34
CA ILE A 161 -15.38 -36.03 -7.76
C ILE A 161 -15.64 -37.49 -8.21
N ASN A 162 -16.89 -37.93 -8.26
CA ASN A 162 -17.25 -39.26 -8.77
C ASN A 162 -16.85 -39.43 -10.25
N GLN A 163 -17.10 -38.42 -11.10
CA GLN A 163 -16.69 -38.45 -12.51
C GLN A 163 -15.15 -38.48 -12.64
N LEU A 164 -14.42 -37.76 -11.81
CA LEU A 164 -12.95 -37.80 -11.77
C LEU A 164 -12.43 -39.17 -11.31
N ASN A 165 -13.08 -39.83 -10.35
CA ASN A 165 -12.74 -41.20 -9.93
C ASN A 165 -12.96 -42.20 -11.03
N ASN A 166 -13.89 -41.94 -11.96
CA ASN A 166 -14.18 -42.77 -13.16
C ASN A 166 -13.36 -42.32 -14.39
N GLY A 167 -12.32 -41.53 -14.20
CA GLY A 167 -11.35 -41.16 -15.25
C GLY A 167 -11.72 -39.95 -16.11
N ALA A 168 -12.75 -39.20 -15.77
CA ALA A 168 -13.07 -37.98 -16.50
C ALA A 168 -11.95 -36.94 -16.41
N SER A 169 -11.78 -36.12 -17.45
CA SER A 169 -10.79 -35.07 -17.52
C SER A 169 -11.18 -33.88 -16.59
N PHE A 170 -10.25 -33.46 -15.74
CA PHE A 170 -10.45 -32.31 -14.86
C PHE A 170 -10.76 -31.02 -15.67
N GLU A 171 -10.02 -30.80 -16.76
CA GLU A 171 -10.21 -29.65 -17.65
C GLU A 171 -11.60 -29.65 -18.28
N SER A 172 -12.07 -30.82 -18.78
CA SER A 172 -13.40 -30.95 -19.36
C SER A 172 -14.51 -30.64 -18.34
N LEU A 173 -14.32 -31.12 -17.08
CA LEU A 173 -15.27 -30.88 -16.00
C LEU A 173 -15.22 -29.41 -15.54
N ALA A 174 -14.04 -28.79 -15.50
CA ALA A 174 -13.91 -27.35 -15.21
C ALA A 174 -14.69 -26.51 -16.24
N LYS A 175 -14.48 -26.77 -17.51
CA LYS A 175 -15.19 -26.09 -18.60
C LYS A 175 -16.71 -26.26 -18.52
N LYS A 176 -17.17 -27.46 -18.14
CA LYS A 176 -18.59 -27.81 -18.11
C LYS A 176 -19.30 -27.26 -16.87
N TYR A 177 -18.69 -27.37 -15.70
CA TYR A 177 -19.37 -27.17 -14.42
C TYR A 177 -18.92 -25.93 -13.64
N SER A 178 -17.67 -25.44 -13.86
CA SER A 178 -17.15 -24.35 -13.03
C SER A 178 -17.92 -23.05 -13.24
N THR A 179 -18.30 -22.41 -12.14
CA THR A 179 -18.88 -21.06 -12.13
C THR A 179 -17.81 -19.96 -12.12
N ASP A 180 -16.52 -20.32 -11.93
CA ASP A 180 -15.43 -19.36 -12.02
C ASP A 180 -15.13 -19.04 -13.49
N SER A 181 -15.59 -17.87 -13.92
CA SER A 181 -15.46 -17.40 -15.32
C SER A 181 -14.02 -17.11 -15.72
N GLU A 182 -13.14 -16.81 -14.76
CA GLU A 182 -11.74 -16.44 -15.04
C GLU A 182 -10.91 -17.66 -15.40
N THR A 183 -11.18 -18.82 -14.81
CA THR A 183 -10.33 -20.01 -14.95
C THR A 183 -10.99 -21.16 -15.67
N LYS A 184 -12.34 -21.24 -15.73
CA LYS A 184 -13.06 -22.39 -16.32
C LYS A 184 -12.61 -22.75 -17.74
N ASN A 185 -12.29 -21.76 -18.57
CA ASN A 185 -11.86 -21.95 -19.95
C ASN A 185 -10.37 -22.28 -20.09
N ASN A 186 -9.61 -22.20 -18.97
CA ASN A 186 -8.21 -22.57 -18.88
C ASN A 186 -8.02 -23.81 -17.95
N GLY A 187 -8.97 -24.74 -17.98
CA GLY A 187 -8.93 -25.96 -17.16
C GLY A 187 -9.02 -25.74 -15.65
N GLY A 188 -9.49 -24.56 -15.21
CA GLY A 188 -9.55 -24.20 -13.81
C GLY A 188 -8.20 -23.78 -13.20
N LYS A 189 -7.20 -23.43 -14.02
CA LYS A 189 -5.82 -23.17 -13.59
C LYS A 189 -5.67 -21.81 -12.94
N LEU A 190 -5.25 -21.81 -11.66
CA LEU A 190 -4.94 -20.60 -10.90
C LEU A 190 -3.49 -20.15 -11.06
N PRO A 191 -3.20 -18.85 -10.86
CA PRO A 191 -1.84 -18.36 -10.63
C PRO A 191 -1.16 -19.12 -9.49
N LYS A 192 0.17 -19.14 -9.49
CA LYS A 192 0.93 -19.73 -8.36
C LYS A 192 0.74 -18.91 -7.09
N PHE A 193 0.43 -19.60 -5.99
CA PHE A 193 0.21 -18.97 -4.68
C PHE A 193 0.95 -19.72 -3.56
N ASP A 194 1.18 -19.02 -2.43
CA ASP A 194 1.71 -19.58 -1.19
C ASP A 194 0.77 -19.29 0.00
N SER A 195 1.22 -19.63 1.21
CA SER A 195 0.41 -19.43 2.42
C SER A 195 0.15 -17.96 2.76
N SER A 196 0.96 -17.04 2.24
CA SER A 196 0.81 -15.59 2.48
C SER A 196 -0.20 -14.91 1.55
N ASP A 197 -0.68 -15.60 0.53
CA ASP A 197 -1.68 -15.08 -0.40
C ASP A 197 -3.00 -14.81 0.34
N THR A 198 -3.44 -13.56 0.34
CA THR A 198 -4.67 -13.12 1.01
C THR A 198 -5.90 -13.12 0.09
N SER A 199 -5.71 -13.34 -1.20
CA SER A 199 -6.81 -13.37 -2.19
C SER A 199 -7.57 -14.70 -2.20
N LEU A 200 -6.97 -15.76 -1.64
CA LEU A 200 -7.56 -17.09 -1.59
C LEU A 200 -8.07 -17.44 -0.18
N ASP A 201 -9.24 -18.07 -0.15
CA ASP A 201 -9.84 -18.58 1.09
C ASP A 201 -8.89 -19.50 1.86
N SER A 202 -8.92 -19.43 3.19
CA SER A 202 -8.03 -20.19 4.08
C SER A 202 -8.28 -21.71 4.00
N SER A 203 -9.54 -22.12 3.88
CA SER A 203 -9.94 -23.54 3.75
C SER A 203 -9.46 -24.10 2.40
N PHE A 204 -9.59 -23.28 1.33
CA PHE A 204 -9.06 -23.63 0.01
C PHE A 204 -7.54 -23.87 0.05
N LYS A 205 -6.77 -22.92 0.60
CA LYS A 205 -5.31 -23.05 0.73
C LYS A 205 -4.92 -24.26 1.56
N THR A 206 -5.60 -24.47 2.69
CA THR A 206 -5.33 -25.61 3.57
C THR A 206 -5.55 -26.95 2.86
N ALA A 207 -6.63 -27.07 2.09
CA ALA A 207 -6.91 -28.26 1.31
C ALA A 207 -5.88 -28.47 0.18
N ALA A 208 -5.56 -27.39 -0.56
CA ALA A 208 -4.57 -27.43 -1.64
C ALA A 208 -3.20 -27.89 -1.14
N PHE A 209 -2.71 -27.35 -0.02
CA PHE A 209 -1.39 -27.72 0.52
C PHE A 209 -1.29 -29.16 1.05
N LYS A 210 -2.40 -29.83 1.33
CA LYS A 210 -2.41 -31.26 1.71
C LYS A 210 -2.20 -32.18 0.51
N LEU A 211 -2.55 -31.74 -0.71
CA LEU A 211 -2.45 -32.57 -1.91
C LEU A 211 -0.99 -32.78 -2.35
N LYS A 212 -0.70 -33.95 -2.87
CA LYS A 212 0.51 -34.22 -3.64
C LYS A 212 0.29 -33.86 -5.12
N LYS A 213 1.39 -33.70 -5.86
CA LYS A 213 1.30 -33.42 -7.31
C LYS A 213 0.47 -34.49 -8.01
N GLY A 214 -0.51 -34.05 -8.79
CA GLY A 214 -1.45 -34.92 -9.52
C GLY A 214 -2.70 -35.30 -8.71
N GLU A 215 -2.69 -35.20 -7.40
CA GLU A 215 -3.85 -35.48 -6.54
C GLU A 215 -4.91 -34.39 -6.63
N TYR A 216 -6.16 -34.78 -6.41
CA TYR A 216 -7.30 -33.86 -6.23
C TYR A 216 -8.06 -34.16 -4.94
N THR A 217 -8.83 -33.18 -4.44
CA THR A 217 -9.61 -33.32 -3.21
C THR A 217 -10.67 -34.40 -3.36
N LYS A 218 -10.73 -35.31 -2.39
CA LYS A 218 -11.71 -36.41 -2.37
C LYS A 218 -13.05 -36.02 -1.74
N THR A 219 -13.11 -34.83 -1.14
CA THR A 219 -14.31 -34.23 -0.61
C THR A 219 -14.38 -32.77 -1.08
N PRO A 220 -15.60 -32.23 -1.30
CA PRO A 220 -15.76 -30.80 -1.62
C PRO A 220 -15.16 -29.89 -0.54
N VAL A 221 -14.49 -28.84 -0.96
CA VAL A 221 -13.92 -27.83 -0.06
C VAL A 221 -14.83 -26.62 -0.06
N LYS A 222 -15.46 -26.31 1.08
CA LYS A 222 -16.37 -25.18 1.23
C LYS A 222 -15.61 -23.87 1.41
N SER A 223 -16.03 -22.82 0.73
CA SER A 223 -15.64 -21.43 0.93
C SER A 223 -16.87 -20.52 0.91
N GLU A 224 -16.69 -19.22 1.08
CA GLU A 224 -17.75 -18.23 0.88
C GLU A 224 -18.28 -18.15 -0.56
N TYR A 225 -17.47 -18.55 -1.55
CA TYR A 225 -17.85 -18.56 -2.98
C TYR A 225 -18.63 -19.82 -3.41
N GLY A 226 -18.64 -20.88 -2.58
CA GLY A 226 -19.28 -22.16 -2.90
C GLY A 226 -18.42 -23.36 -2.52
N TYR A 227 -18.43 -24.37 -3.37
CA TYR A 227 -17.72 -25.63 -3.15
C TYR A 227 -16.67 -25.83 -4.26
N HIS A 228 -15.45 -26.12 -3.85
CA HIS A 228 -14.31 -26.35 -4.75
C HIS A 228 -13.94 -27.81 -4.81
N VAL A 229 -13.59 -28.28 -6.00
CA VAL A 229 -12.77 -29.46 -6.23
C VAL A 229 -11.41 -28.95 -6.70
N ILE A 230 -10.32 -29.35 -6.02
CA ILE A 230 -8.98 -28.79 -6.21
C ILE A 230 -8.04 -29.91 -6.65
N LYS A 231 -7.23 -29.66 -7.69
CA LYS A 231 -6.19 -30.59 -8.16
C LYS A 231 -4.83 -29.91 -8.14
N MET A 232 -3.83 -30.58 -7.57
CA MET A 232 -2.47 -30.08 -7.49
C MET A 232 -1.71 -30.33 -8.80
N ILE A 233 -1.30 -29.26 -9.48
CA ILE A 233 -0.47 -29.35 -10.69
C ILE A 233 1.01 -29.35 -10.36
N SER A 234 1.43 -28.41 -9.50
CA SER A 234 2.84 -28.24 -9.15
C SER A 234 2.99 -27.95 -7.66
N LYS A 235 3.79 -28.81 -7.01
CA LYS A 235 4.15 -28.68 -5.59
C LYS A 235 5.66 -28.86 -5.47
N PRO A 236 6.44 -27.76 -5.56
CA PRO A 236 7.89 -27.83 -5.37
C PRO A 236 8.25 -28.33 -3.98
N SER A 237 9.41 -28.93 -3.82
CA SER A 237 9.96 -29.28 -2.51
C SER A 237 10.25 -28.01 -1.72
N LYS A 238 10.15 -28.09 -0.39
CA LYS A 238 10.41 -26.95 0.51
C LYS A 238 11.86 -26.45 0.41
N GLY A 239 12.79 -27.30 0.02
CA GLY A 239 14.19 -26.97 -0.07
C GLY A 239 14.84 -26.74 1.30
N SER A 240 15.83 -25.84 1.37
CA SER A 240 16.52 -25.47 2.61
C SER A 240 16.14 -24.06 3.06
N PHE A 241 16.21 -23.80 4.38
CA PHE A 241 16.04 -22.44 4.93
C PHE A 241 16.96 -21.42 4.24
N LYS A 242 18.23 -21.80 4.02
CA LYS A 242 19.23 -20.92 3.41
C LYS A 242 18.82 -20.44 2.02
N SER A 243 18.22 -21.30 1.20
CA SER A 243 17.78 -20.94 -0.16
C SER A 243 16.58 -19.98 -0.18
N HIS A 244 15.81 -19.93 0.90
CA HIS A 244 14.62 -19.09 1.02
C HIS A 244 14.75 -17.93 2.03
N LYS A 245 15.94 -17.79 2.66
CA LYS A 245 16.15 -16.81 3.73
C LYS A 245 15.71 -15.41 3.32
N LYS A 246 16.11 -14.94 2.15
CA LYS A 246 15.75 -13.58 1.66
C LYS A 246 14.23 -13.41 1.51
N GLU A 247 13.54 -14.43 1.01
CA GLU A 247 12.09 -14.42 0.85
C GLU A 247 11.41 -14.38 2.22
N LEU A 248 11.85 -15.24 3.15
CA LEU A 248 11.32 -15.30 4.52
C LEU A 248 11.55 -14.00 5.29
N ASP A 249 12.74 -13.43 5.20
CA ASP A 249 13.05 -12.13 5.80
C ASP A 249 12.11 -11.04 5.27
N ASN A 250 11.85 -11.04 3.95
CA ASN A 250 10.90 -10.09 3.35
C ASN A 250 9.48 -10.29 3.89
N GLN A 251 9.02 -11.54 4.04
CA GLN A 251 7.70 -11.84 4.61
C GLN A 251 7.61 -11.39 6.09
N ILE A 252 8.66 -11.60 6.87
CA ILE A 252 8.72 -11.18 8.28
C ILE A 252 8.66 -9.64 8.35
N TYR A 253 9.46 -8.92 7.55
CA TYR A 253 9.41 -7.45 7.51
C TYR A 253 8.08 -6.92 7.01
N ALA A 254 7.47 -7.55 6.00
CA ALA A 254 6.13 -7.17 5.53
C ALA A 254 5.08 -7.30 6.64
N LYS A 255 5.17 -8.35 7.46
CA LYS A 255 4.31 -8.51 8.64
C LYS A 255 4.60 -7.48 9.73
N MET A 256 5.87 -7.18 9.99
CA MET A 256 6.25 -6.12 10.93
C MET A 256 5.75 -4.74 10.47
N ALA A 257 5.76 -4.47 9.17
CA ALA A 257 5.26 -3.22 8.59
C ALA A 257 3.74 -3.04 8.73
N GLN A 258 2.98 -4.12 8.95
CA GLN A 258 1.55 -4.07 9.23
C GLN A 258 1.24 -3.90 10.73
N ASP A 259 2.24 -4.09 11.60
CA ASP A 259 2.09 -3.92 13.04
C ASP A 259 2.29 -2.46 13.44
N GLN A 260 1.20 -1.80 13.85
CA GLN A 260 1.18 -0.38 14.18
C GLN A 260 2.19 -0.04 15.30
N THR A 261 2.26 -0.84 16.35
CA THR A 261 3.19 -0.62 17.48
C THR A 261 4.63 -0.69 17.03
N THR A 262 4.97 -1.65 16.17
CA THR A 262 6.30 -1.77 15.58
C THR A 262 6.64 -0.53 14.75
N MET A 263 5.74 -0.08 13.88
CA MET A 263 5.97 1.08 13.01
C MET A 263 6.06 2.39 13.81
N GLN A 264 5.24 2.57 14.83
CA GLN A 264 5.37 3.71 15.77
C GLN A 264 6.73 3.71 16.48
N SER A 265 7.17 2.55 16.99
CA SER A 265 8.50 2.41 17.62
C SER A 265 9.65 2.71 16.65
N VAL A 266 9.52 2.34 15.37
CA VAL A 266 10.50 2.67 14.33
C VAL A 266 10.53 4.17 14.10
N LEU A 267 9.37 4.79 13.92
CA LEU A 267 9.25 6.23 13.68
C LEU A 267 9.77 7.04 14.87
N ALA A 268 9.43 6.66 16.11
CA ALA A 268 9.96 7.30 17.32
C ALA A 268 11.51 7.24 17.36
N THR A 269 12.08 6.09 16.93
CA THR A 269 13.55 5.94 16.85
C THR A 269 14.16 6.85 15.79
N VAL A 270 13.52 6.99 14.63
CA VAL A 270 13.95 7.89 13.53
C VAL A 270 13.96 9.33 14.03
N LEU A 271 12.85 9.79 14.62
CA LEU A 271 12.69 11.17 15.13
C LEU A 271 13.67 11.46 16.27
N LYS A 272 13.89 10.50 17.17
CA LYS A 272 14.90 10.64 18.23
C LYS A 272 16.33 10.81 17.67
N ARG A 273 16.67 10.07 16.61
CA ARG A 273 17.98 10.20 15.95
C ARG A 273 18.16 11.50 15.18
N ALA A 274 17.05 12.05 14.66
CA ALA A 274 17.04 13.32 13.94
C ALA A 274 17.22 14.53 14.89
N ASP A 275 17.17 14.35 16.19
CA ASP A 275 17.33 15.39 17.23
C ASP A 275 16.49 16.65 16.93
N VAL A 276 15.20 16.43 16.65
CA VAL A 276 14.30 17.48 16.18
C VAL A 276 14.08 18.54 17.28
N SER A 277 14.35 19.81 16.94
CA SER A 277 14.11 20.96 17.81
C SER A 277 13.09 21.91 17.20
N ILE A 278 11.89 21.96 17.77
CA ILE A 278 10.81 22.85 17.31
C ILE A 278 10.91 24.16 18.09
N LYS A 279 11.10 25.28 17.35
CA LYS A 279 11.35 26.61 17.95
C LYS A 279 10.07 27.38 18.22
N ASP A 280 8.98 27.11 17.49
CA ASP A 280 7.69 27.77 17.70
C ASP A 280 6.92 27.05 18.81
N ASN A 281 6.60 27.78 19.89
CA ASN A 281 5.91 27.24 21.06
C ASN A 281 4.51 26.71 20.75
N ASP A 282 3.82 27.27 19.75
CA ASP A 282 2.48 26.79 19.34
C ASP A 282 2.53 25.43 18.63
N LEU A 283 3.72 25.04 18.17
CA LEU A 283 3.95 23.82 17.38
C LEU A 283 4.74 22.73 18.12
N LYS A 284 5.18 22.98 19.36
CA LYS A 284 6.06 22.07 20.12
C LYS A 284 5.53 20.65 20.25
N ASP A 285 4.20 20.48 20.21
CA ASP A 285 3.54 19.19 20.45
C ASP A 285 3.15 18.46 19.17
N VAL A 286 3.50 18.98 17.96
CA VAL A 286 3.07 18.38 16.68
C VAL A 286 3.58 16.94 16.46
N LEU A 287 4.67 16.56 17.12
CA LEU A 287 5.25 15.20 17.03
C LEU A 287 4.81 14.28 18.18
N THR A 288 4.06 14.76 19.18
CA THR A 288 3.73 13.96 20.38
C THR A 288 3.09 12.64 20.05
N LYS A 289 2.14 12.61 19.11
CA LYS A 289 1.47 11.36 18.66
C LYS A 289 2.39 10.35 17.95
N TYR A 290 3.56 10.79 17.51
CA TYR A 290 4.55 9.92 16.83
C TYR A 290 5.64 9.41 17.77
N ILE A 291 5.85 10.08 18.92
CA ILE A 291 6.94 9.80 19.85
C ILE A 291 6.43 9.01 21.06
N THR A 292 5.21 9.28 21.53
CA THR A 292 4.57 8.54 22.62
C THR A 292 3.88 7.31 22.04
N PRO A 293 4.32 6.08 22.35
CA PRO A 293 3.49 4.90 22.17
C PRO A 293 2.23 5.13 23.01
N ASP A 294 1.05 4.87 22.45
CA ASP A 294 -0.19 4.85 23.22
C ASP A 294 0.07 4.08 24.51
N ALA A 295 0.07 4.77 25.65
CA ALA A 295 0.07 4.15 26.95
C ALA A 295 -1.30 3.47 27.09
N LYS A 296 -1.34 2.18 26.78
CA LYS A 296 -2.42 1.28 27.19
C LYS A 296 -1.95 0.47 28.37
#